data_d1b713af1b3a08431631d18a2a96246f
#
_entry.id   d1b713af1b3a08431631d18a2a96246f
#
_cell.length_a   1.000
_cell.length_b   1.000
_cell.length_c   1.000
_cell.angle_alpha   90.00
_cell.angle_beta   90.00
_cell.angle_gamma   90.00
#
_symmetry.space_group_name_H-M   'P 1'
#
loop_
_entity.id
_entity.type
_entity.pdbx_description
1 polymer ?
#
loop_
_entity_poly.entity_id
_entity_poly.type
_entity_poly.pdbx_seq_one_letter_code
_entity_poly.pdbx_strand_id
1 'polypeptide(L)'
;MSWFALSFGAALTQATQFALVKGRARGIPPLVIVTWTQAIAAASWAAFFLVSGHAFALPRFAWPAVAVCAVLVMGMSGLLARASARGDISIVGPVFALSPIFTVLPDAALSGTWPSPLGWVGLSLSVLGTSTLSGSGTGWRGLAALFGRRDALDALGAALLLGLVAAVDRWGARTIGPASYLLGSHGATALLAGLIAVLTTPAGLAESVRVRNVVTLVGHGLLGAAGTGMQTTALTMAPAAYVNAIRRMSSVVAVLLGRALFAEPDLGRRLSAALLACAGAACRLLAGR
;
A
#
# COMPACT_ATOMS: atom_id res chain seq x y z
N MET A 1 7.24 3.54 -20.49
CA MET A 1 6.16 4.10 -19.60
C MET A 1 6.82 4.97 -18.53
N SER A 2 6.23 6.10 -18.18
CA SER A 2 6.76 6.94 -17.10
C SER A 2 6.48 6.31 -15.74
N TRP A 3 7.36 6.54 -14.75
CA TRP A 3 7.14 6.08 -13.37
C TRP A 3 5.81 6.60 -12.79
N PHE A 4 5.35 7.77 -13.24
CA PHE A 4 4.08 8.35 -12.85
C PHE A 4 2.89 7.48 -13.33
N ALA A 5 2.89 7.08 -14.60
CA ALA A 5 1.82 6.24 -15.16
C ALA A 5 1.74 4.88 -14.45
N LEU A 6 2.90 4.28 -14.13
CA LEU A 6 2.97 3.03 -13.37
C LEU A 6 2.44 3.22 -11.94
N SER A 7 2.85 4.31 -11.26
CA SER A 7 2.38 4.61 -9.89
C SER A 7 0.86 4.89 -9.86
N PHE A 8 0.34 5.59 -10.87
CA PHE A 8 -1.08 5.85 -11.00
C PHE A 8 -1.87 4.58 -11.31
N GLY A 9 -1.37 3.73 -12.21
CA GLY A 9 -1.92 2.39 -12.45
C GLY A 9 -1.99 1.55 -11.17
N ALA A 10 -0.92 1.57 -10.36
CA ALA A 10 -0.92 0.92 -9.06
C ALA A 10 -1.96 1.52 -8.09
N ALA A 11 -2.21 2.83 -8.15
CA ALA A 11 -3.25 3.46 -7.36
C ALA A 11 -4.66 3.02 -7.80
N LEU A 12 -4.90 2.87 -9.10
CA LEU A 12 -6.18 2.38 -9.64
C LEU A 12 -6.46 0.94 -9.21
N THR A 13 -5.47 0.05 -9.34
CA THR A 13 -5.63 -1.35 -8.89
C THR A 13 -5.91 -1.43 -7.40
N GLN A 14 -5.23 -0.64 -6.57
CA GLN A 14 -5.47 -0.59 -5.13
C GLN A 14 -6.87 -0.06 -4.79
N ALA A 15 -7.35 0.97 -5.47
CA ALA A 15 -8.71 1.48 -5.29
C ALA A 15 -9.76 0.43 -5.64
N THR A 16 -9.54 -0.31 -6.73
CA THR A 16 -10.43 -1.41 -7.15
C THR A 16 -10.40 -2.55 -6.13
N GLN A 17 -9.23 -2.88 -5.55
CA GLN A 17 -9.13 -3.86 -4.46
C GLN A 17 -9.98 -3.44 -3.25
N PHE A 18 -9.94 -2.17 -2.83
CA PHE A 18 -10.76 -1.68 -1.72
C PHE A 18 -12.26 -1.81 -2.01
N ALA A 19 -12.69 -1.44 -3.22
CA ALA A 19 -14.08 -1.59 -3.63
C ALA A 19 -14.52 -3.06 -3.64
N LEU A 20 -13.66 -3.96 -4.12
CA LEU A 20 -13.93 -5.40 -4.17
C LEU A 20 -14.10 -6.00 -2.76
N VAL A 21 -13.19 -5.67 -1.83
CA VAL A 21 -13.25 -6.14 -0.44
C VAL A 21 -14.51 -5.60 0.24
N LYS A 22 -14.80 -4.30 0.10
CA LYS A 22 -15.99 -3.68 0.68
C LYS A 22 -17.29 -4.30 0.19
N GLY A 23 -17.35 -4.63 -1.10
CA GLY A 23 -18.56 -5.17 -1.71
C GLY A 23 -18.79 -6.67 -1.46
N ARG A 24 -17.73 -7.48 -1.40
CA ARG A 24 -17.84 -8.94 -1.48
C ARG A 24 -17.11 -9.74 -0.41
N ALA A 25 -16.16 -9.16 0.31
CA ALA A 25 -15.34 -9.89 1.30
C ALA A 25 -15.76 -9.60 2.76
N ARG A 26 -16.99 -9.14 2.99
CA ARG A 26 -17.51 -8.90 4.34
C ARG A 26 -17.55 -10.21 5.13
N GLY A 27 -16.92 -10.20 6.32
CA GLY A 27 -16.86 -11.36 7.21
C GLY A 27 -15.62 -12.24 7.04
N ILE A 28 -14.78 -12.02 6.01
CA ILE A 28 -13.50 -12.71 5.91
C ILE A 28 -12.48 -11.99 6.80
N PRO A 29 -11.77 -12.71 7.71
CA PRO A 29 -10.74 -12.10 8.54
C PRO A 29 -9.66 -11.42 7.69
N PRO A 30 -9.18 -10.21 8.08
CA PRO A 30 -8.14 -9.50 7.31
C PRO A 30 -6.88 -10.33 7.05
N LEU A 31 -6.45 -11.13 8.02
CA LEU A 31 -5.30 -12.01 7.89
C LEU A 31 -5.47 -13.04 6.76
N VAL A 32 -6.69 -13.59 6.60
CA VAL A 32 -7.01 -14.54 5.53
C VAL A 32 -6.98 -13.84 4.17
N ILE A 33 -7.48 -12.60 4.08
CA ILE A 33 -7.39 -11.79 2.85
C ILE A 33 -5.93 -11.55 2.49
N VAL A 34 -5.08 -11.17 3.46
CA VAL A 34 -3.63 -10.99 3.23
C VAL A 34 -3.00 -12.29 2.74
N THR A 35 -3.27 -13.42 3.40
CA THR A 35 -2.74 -14.73 3.00
C THR A 35 -3.05 -15.04 1.54
N TRP A 36 -4.32 -14.96 1.14
CA TRP A 36 -4.72 -15.22 -0.24
C TRP A 36 -4.13 -14.23 -1.22
N THR A 37 -4.14 -12.93 -0.89
CA THR A 37 -3.57 -11.89 -1.76
C THR A 37 -2.10 -12.16 -2.06
N GLN A 38 -1.33 -12.45 -1.03
CA GLN A 38 0.10 -12.69 -1.16
C GLN A 38 0.41 -14.02 -1.86
N ALA A 39 -0.37 -15.07 -1.58
CA ALA A 39 -0.22 -16.36 -2.25
C ALA A 39 -0.53 -16.28 -3.75
N ILE A 40 -1.61 -15.58 -4.13
CA ILE A 40 -1.99 -15.40 -5.53
C ILE A 40 -1.00 -14.48 -6.25
N ALA A 41 -0.51 -13.43 -5.59
CA ALA A 41 0.52 -12.57 -6.14
C ALA A 41 1.83 -13.36 -6.37
N ALA A 42 2.26 -14.18 -5.41
CA ALA A 42 3.42 -15.05 -5.58
C ALA A 42 3.22 -16.05 -6.73
N ALA A 43 2.05 -16.69 -6.81
CA ALA A 43 1.71 -17.60 -7.91
C ALA A 43 1.71 -16.89 -9.27
N SER A 44 1.21 -15.64 -9.33
CA SER A 44 1.23 -14.82 -10.56
C SER A 44 2.65 -14.52 -11.02
N TRP A 45 3.56 -14.19 -10.10
CA TRP A 45 4.97 -13.96 -10.41
C TRP A 45 5.71 -15.25 -10.75
N ALA A 46 5.38 -16.38 -10.12
CA ALA A 46 5.89 -17.68 -10.50
C ALA A 46 5.45 -18.05 -11.94
N ALA A 47 4.17 -17.86 -12.27
CA ALA A 47 3.65 -18.06 -13.61
C ALA A 47 4.35 -17.15 -14.65
N PHE A 48 4.65 -15.88 -14.29
CA PHE A 48 5.44 -14.99 -15.14
C PHE A 48 6.79 -15.60 -15.51
N PHE A 49 7.54 -16.16 -14.54
CA PHE A 49 8.82 -16.79 -14.82
C PHE A 49 8.69 -18.03 -15.72
N LEU A 50 7.67 -18.85 -15.48
CA LEU A 50 7.41 -20.05 -16.29
C LEU A 50 7.07 -19.70 -17.75
N VAL A 51 6.26 -18.65 -17.97
CA VAL A 51 5.81 -18.27 -19.32
C VAL A 51 6.87 -17.45 -20.06
N SER A 52 7.57 -16.55 -19.35
CA SER A 52 8.57 -15.68 -19.98
C SER A 52 9.92 -16.36 -20.27
N GLY A 53 10.16 -17.52 -19.67
CA GLY A 53 11.45 -18.22 -19.77
C GLY A 53 12.61 -17.52 -19.03
N HIS A 54 12.33 -16.45 -18.29
CA HIS A 54 13.35 -15.79 -17.49
C HIS A 54 13.73 -16.65 -16.29
N ALA A 55 15.01 -16.69 -15.95
CA ALA A 55 15.46 -17.39 -14.75
C ALA A 55 15.08 -16.62 -13.49
N PHE A 56 14.45 -17.30 -12.54
CA PHE A 56 14.27 -16.76 -11.18
C PHE A 56 15.61 -16.75 -10.46
N ALA A 57 16.02 -15.59 -9.98
CA ALA A 57 17.25 -15.43 -9.22
C ALA A 57 16.96 -14.65 -7.92
N LEU A 58 17.08 -15.34 -6.79
CA LEU A 58 17.03 -14.71 -5.46
C LEU A 58 18.35 -15.03 -4.74
N PRO A 59 19.37 -14.17 -4.87
CA PRO A 59 20.67 -14.39 -4.26
C PRO A 59 20.59 -14.40 -2.73
N ARG A 60 21.50 -15.13 -2.08
CA ARG A 60 21.47 -15.32 -0.61
C ARG A 60 21.48 -14.03 0.17
N PHE A 61 22.16 -13.00 -0.30
CA PHE A 61 22.19 -11.69 0.36
C PHE A 61 20.84 -10.96 0.37
N ALA A 62 19.89 -11.33 -0.51
CA ALA A 62 18.56 -10.73 -0.57
C ALA A 62 17.54 -11.36 0.41
N TRP A 63 17.81 -12.56 0.92
CA TRP A 63 16.93 -13.24 1.86
C TRP A 63 16.56 -12.43 3.10
N PRO A 64 17.52 -11.72 3.77
CA PRO A 64 17.18 -10.86 4.89
C PRO A 64 16.17 -9.76 4.53
N ALA A 65 16.34 -9.12 3.38
CA ALA A 65 15.41 -8.07 2.93
C ALA A 65 14.00 -8.62 2.65
N VAL A 66 13.91 -9.80 2.03
CA VAL A 66 12.65 -10.50 1.78
C VAL A 66 11.97 -10.88 3.11
N ALA A 67 12.72 -11.41 4.07
CA ALA A 67 12.19 -11.76 5.39
C ALA A 67 11.74 -10.51 6.17
N VAL A 68 12.54 -9.45 6.16
CA VAL A 68 12.18 -8.15 6.77
C VAL A 68 10.92 -7.59 6.12
N CYS A 69 10.82 -7.61 4.79
CA CYS A 69 9.62 -7.16 4.08
C CYS A 69 8.39 -7.94 4.54
N ALA A 70 8.47 -9.27 4.63
CA ALA A 70 7.36 -10.11 5.09
C ALA A 70 6.89 -9.72 6.51
N VAL A 71 7.82 -9.53 7.45
CA VAL A 71 7.51 -9.12 8.82
C VAL A 71 6.90 -7.73 8.87
N LEU A 72 7.45 -6.78 8.10
CA LEU A 72 6.93 -5.41 8.03
C LEU A 72 5.52 -5.37 7.44
N VAL A 73 5.25 -6.12 6.36
CA VAL A 73 3.91 -6.21 5.75
C VAL A 73 2.91 -6.83 6.71
N MET A 74 3.30 -7.86 7.45
CA MET A 74 2.44 -8.48 8.47
C MET A 74 2.15 -7.52 9.62
N GLY A 75 3.16 -6.85 10.16
CA GLY A 75 3.01 -5.84 11.21
C GLY A 75 2.11 -4.68 10.76
N MET A 76 2.35 -4.14 9.57
CA MET A 76 1.54 -3.09 8.95
C MET A 76 0.07 -3.52 8.82
N SER A 77 -0.17 -4.71 8.27
CA SER A 77 -1.53 -5.23 8.06
C SER A 77 -2.25 -5.45 9.39
N GLY A 78 -1.56 -5.96 10.40
CA GLY A 78 -2.10 -6.16 11.74
C GLY A 78 -2.45 -4.84 12.45
N LEU A 79 -1.57 -3.84 12.38
CA LEU A 79 -1.83 -2.50 12.93
C LEU A 79 -2.98 -1.82 12.21
N LEU A 80 -3.01 -1.87 10.88
CA LEU A 80 -4.09 -1.26 10.09
C LEU A 80 -5.44 -1.93 10.35
N ALA A 81 -5.46 -3.25 10.49
CA ALA A 81 -6.68 -3.98 10.84
C ALA A 81 -7.18 -3.58 12.24
N ARG A 82 -6.29 -3.46 13.24
CA ARG A 82 -6.65 -2.98 14.59
C ARG A 82 -7.15 -1.55 14.59
N ALA A 83 -6.48 -0.65 13.86
CA ALA A 83 -6.89 0.73 13.70
C ALA A 83 -8.31 0.81 13.11
N SER A 84 -8.56 0.06 12.03
CA SER A 84 -9.86 0.04 11.34
C SER A 84 -10.98 -0.60 12.17
N ALA A 85 -10.66 -1.54 13.06
CA ALA A 85 -11.64 -2.17 13.93
C ALA A 85 -12.01 -1.31 15.14
N ARG A 86 -11.13 -0.40 15.58
CA ARG A 86 -11.32 0.42 16.79
C ARG A 86 -11.72 1.86 16.51
N GLY A 87 -11.42 2.35 15.31
CA GLY A 87 -11.55 3.76 14.98
C GLY A 87 -12.38 4.04 13.73
N ASP A 88 -12.72 5.31 13.58
CA ASP A 88 -13.40 5.79 12.39
C ASP A 88 -12.44 5.80 11.18
N ILE A 89 -12.91 5.27 10.05
CA ILE A 89 -12.16 5.27 8.79
C ILE A 89 -11.76 6.70 8.37
N SER A 90 -12.56 7.70 8.76
CA SER A 90 -12.26 9.12 8.55
C SER A 90 -11.01 9.63 9.27
N ILE A 91 -10.51 8.91 10.27
CA ILE A 91 -9.28 9.22 11.02
C ILE A 91 -8.16 8.29 10.58
N VAL A 92 -8.42 6.99 10.53
CA VAL A 92 -7.43 5.96 10.17
C VAL A 92 -6.86 6.20 8.77
N GLY A 93 -7.70 6.51 7.79
CA GLY A 93 -7.29 6.74 6.41
C GLY A 93 -6.27 7.89 6.26
N PRO A 94 -6.60 9.11 6.73
CA PRO A 94 -5.67 10.26 6.68
C PRO A 94 -4.37 10.02 7.43
N VAL A 95 -4.41 9.40 8.62
CA VAL A 95 -3.18 9.10 9.37
C VAL A 95 -2.30 8.10 8.61
N PHE A 96 -2.90 7.04 8.07
CA PHE A 96 -2.18 6.07 7.25
C PHE A 96 -1.59 6.69 5.96
N ALA A 97 -2.24 7.73 5.44
CA ALA A 97 -1.75 8.46 4.26
C ALA A 97 -0.48 9.29 4.51
N LEU A 98 -0.01 9.42 5.77
CA LEU A 98 1.29 10.00 6.12
C LEU A 98 2.49 9.12 5.75
N SER A 99 2.27 7.90 5.31
CA SER A 99 3.33 6.94 4.95
C SER A 99 4.43 7.46 4.01
N PRO A 100 4.20 8.37 3.03
CA PRO A 100 5.27 8.90 2.20
C PRO A 100 6.33 9.68 2.99
N ILE A 101 5.97 10.34 4.09
CA ILE A 101 6.93 11.03 4.97
C ILE A 101 7.84 10.01 5.63
N PHE A 102 7.27 8.94 6.17
CA PHE A 102 8.03 7.88 6.82
C PHE A 102 8.91 7.06 5.85
N THR A 103 8.66 7.18 4.54
CA THR A 103 9.47 6.55 3.51
C THR A 103 10.79 7.30 3.26
N VAL A 104 10.84 8.62 3.50
CA VAL A 104 11.97 9.47 3.09
C VAL A 104 13.28 9.04 3.73
N LEU A 105 13.30 8.90 5.06
CA LEU A 105 14.54 8.57 5.78
C LEU A 105 15.05 7.16 5.45
N PRO A 106 14.24 6.10 5.49
CA PRO A 106 14.69 4.76 5.14
C PRO A 106 15.14 4.66 3.67
N ASP A 107 14.41 5.32 2.75
CA ASP A 107 14.77 5.33 1.34
C ASP A 107 16.10 6.06 1.10
N ALA A 108 16.31 7.21 1.73
CA ALA A 108 17.58 7.93 1.64
C ALA A 108 18.75 7.13 2.24
N ALA A 109 18.52 6.44 3.35
CA ALA A 109 19.55 5.61 3.98
C ALA A 109 19.96 4.42 3.10
N LEU A 110 19.00 3.79 2.39
CA LEU A 110 19.26 2.62 1.54
C LEU A 110 19.73 3.00 0.12
N SER A 111 19.29 4.13 -0.42
CA SER A 111 19.53 4.51 -1.81
C SER A 111 20.47 5.70 -2.00
N GLY A 112 20.79 6.41 -0.92
CA GLY A 112 21.59 7.66 -0.97
C GLY A 112 20.87 8.85 -1.64
N THR A 113 19.57 8.70 -1.99
CA THR A 113 18.84 9.73 -2.74
C THR A 113 17.83 10.46 -1.86
N TRP A 114 18.04 11.79 -1.70
CA TRP A 114 17.13 12.67 -0.96
C TRP A 114 16.10 13.33 -1.89
N PRO A 115 14.92 13.68 -1.37
CA PRO A 115 13.98 14.49 -2.11
C PRO A 115 14.56 15.86 -2.46
N SER A 116 14.28 16.37 -3.66
CA SER A 116 14.60 17.76 -4.02
C SER A 116 13.81 18.75 -3.14
N PRO A 117 14.21 20.05 -3.04
CA PRO A 117 13.43 21.04 -2.30
C PRO A 117 11.97 21.11 -2.73
N LEU A 118 11.71 21.06 -4.04
CA LEU A 118 10.34 21.02 -4.58
C LEU A 118 9.64 19.68 -4.26
N GLY A 119 10.40 18.60 -4.12
CA GLY A 119 9.89 17.30 -3.64
C GLY A 119 9.38 17.36 -2.21
N TRP A 120 10.06 18.10 -1.33
CA TRP A 120 9.59 18.35 0.03
C TRP A 120 8.30 19.16 0.07
N VAL A 121 8.17 20.19 -0.79
CA VAL A 121 6.92 20.95 -0.96
C VAL A 121 5.79 20.02 -1.40
N GLY A 122 6.03 19.15 -2.38
CA GLY A 122 5.05 18.19 -2.86
C GLY A 122 4.61 17.18 -1.79
N LEU A 123 5.56 16.65 -0.99
CA LEU A 123 5.25 15.77 0.14
C LEU A 123 4.42 16.49 1.20
N SER A 124 4.78 17.74 1.54
CA SER A 124 4.04 18.57 2.51
C SER A 124 2.61 18.85 2.05
N LEU A 125 2.42 19.19 0.77
CA LEU A 125 1.09 19.39 0.19
C LEU A 125 0.25 18.10 0.19
N SER A 126 0.86 16.94 -0.09
CA SER A 126 0.17 15.65 -0.01
C SER A 126 -0.33 15.34 1.41
N VAL A 127 0.49 15.67 2.42
CA VAL A 127 0.12 15.50 3.83
C VAL A 127 -0.99 16.48 4.24
N LEU A 128 -0.86 17.75 3.87
CA LEU A 128 -1.89 18.75 4.13
C LEU A 128 -3.21 18.36 3.45
N GLY A 129 -3.16 17.91 2.19
CA GLY A 129 -4.34 17.43 1.47
C GLY A 129 -5.03 16.26 2.16
N THR A 130 -4.27 15.31 2.68
CA THR A 130 -4.83 14.17 3.40
C THR A 130 -5.32 14.52 4.80
N SER A 131 -4.69 15.47 5.49
CA SER A 131 -5.13 15.95 6.81
C SER A 131 -6.48 16.67 6.79
N THR A 132 -6.83 17.33 5.66
CA THR A 132 -8.14 18.00 5.49
C THR A 132 -9.31 17.00 5.38
N LEU A 133 -9.03 15.73 5.06
CA LEU A 133 -10.05 14.67 5.02
C LEU A 133 -10.56 14.27 6.41
N SER A 134 -9.74 14.46 7.45
CA SER A 134 -10.04 13.94 8.81
C SER A 134 -11.19 14.66 9.55
N GLY A 135 -11.63 15.82 9.07
CA GLY A 135 -12.75 16.54 9.70
C GLY A 135 -12.53 17.04 11.12
N SER A 136 -11.41 16.72 11.76
CA SER A 136 -11.12 16.96 13.17
C SER A 136 -10.38 18.28 13.44
N GLY A 137 -10.61 19.31 12.64
CA GLY A 137 -9.95 20.61 12.79
C GLY A 137 -8.64 20.71 11.99
N THR A 138 -8.27 21.93 11.63
CA THR A 138 -7.05 22.23 10.87
C THR A 138 -5.85 22.45 11.80
N GLY A 139 -4.68 21.95 11.40
CA GLY A 139 -3.40 22.30 12.00
C GLY A 139 -2.92 21.40 13.15
N TRP A 140 -1.92 21.87 13.90
CA TRP A 140 -1.21 21.13 14.95
C TRP A 140 -2.11 20.62 16.09
N ARG A 141 -3.18 21.32 16.41
CA ARG A 141 -4.12 20.89 17.47
C ARG A 141 -4.87 19.61 17.07
N GLY A 142 -5.27 19.49 15.80
CA GLY A 142 -5.88 18.26 15.27
C GLY A 142 -4.90 17.09 15.29
N LEU A 143 -3.62 17.32 14.91
CA LEU A 143 -2.57 16.30 14.99
C LEU A 143 -2.28 15.90 16.45
N ALA A 144 -2.16 16.84 17.37
CA ALA A 144 -1.91 16.56 18.79
C ALA A 144 -3.04 15.70 19.41
N ALA A 145 -4.28 15.96 19.05
CA ALA A 145 -5.43 15.17 19.52
C ALA A 145 -5.39 13.70 19.04
N LEU A 146 -4.72 13.44 17.90
CA LEU A 146 -4.57 12.07 17.39
C LEU A 146 -3.62 11.23 18.26
N PHE A 147 -2.60 11.82 18.89
CA PHE A 147 -1.68 11.09 19.77
C PHE A 147 -2.31 10.54 21.05
N GLY A 148 -3.47 11.06 21.45
CA GLY A 148 -4.26 10.51 22.57
C GLY A 148 -5.15 9.31 22.19
N ARG A 149 -5.24 8.95 20.92
CA ARG A 149 -6.14 7.92 20.40
C ARG A 149 -5.39 6.68 19.97
N ARG A 150 -5.77 5.52 20.49
CA ARG A 150 -5.13 4.23 20.16
C ARG A 150 -5.30 3.84 18.68
N ASP A 151 -6.45 4.12 18.09
CA ASP A 151 -6.72 3.86 16.66
C ASP A 151 -5.82 4.70 15.74
N ALA A 152 -5.59 5.97 16.09
CA ALA A 152 -4.67 6.83 15.36
C ALA A 152 -3.21 6.41 15.54
N LEU A 153 -2.80 5.95 16.72
CA LEU A 153 -1.45 5.42 16.96
C LEU A 153 -1.20 4.12 16.20
N ASP A 154 -2.17 3.20 16.16
CA ASP A 154 -2.10 1.98 15.34
C ASP A 154 -1.98 2.34 13.84
N ALA A 155 -2.76 3.33 13.35
CA ALA A 155 -2.68 3.81 11.98
C ALA A 155 -1.33 4.48 11.65
N LEU A 156 -0.78 5.25 12.59
CA LEU A 156 0.55 5.88 12.46
C LEU A 156 1.66 4.83 12.41
N GLY A 157 1.59 3.82 13.28
CA GLY A 157 2.50 2.67 13.24
C GLY A 157 2.41 1.91 11.92
N ALA A 158 1.20 1.69 11.39
CA ALA A 158 1.00 1.09 10.06
C ALA A 158 1.61 1.96 8.94
N ALA A 159 1.46 3.29 9.02
CA ALA A 159 2.05 4.23 8.06
C ALA A 159 3.59 4.21 8.10
N LEU A 160 4.18 4.14 9.29
CA LEU A 160 5.62 3.99 9.48
C LEU A 160 6.12 2.69 8.85
N LEU A 161 5.49 1.56 9.17
CA LEU A 161 5.86 0.26 8.60
C LEU A 161 5.72 0.24 7.08
N LEU A 162 4.67 0.86 6.52
CA LEU A 162 4.52 1.00 5.06
C LEU A 162 5.65 1.85 4.45
N GLY A 163 6.12 2.88 5.15
CA GLY A 163 7.27 3.67 4.73
C GLY A 163 8.55 2.81 4.63
N LEU A 164 8.78 1.97 5.63
CA LEU A 164 9.90 1.01 5.64
C LEU A 164 9.76 -0.03 4.52
N VAL A 165 8.57 -0.62 4.34
CA VAL A 165 8.29 -1.55 3.23
C VAL A 165 8.65 -0.92 1.89
N ALA A 166 8.21 0.32 1.62
CA ALA A 166 8.47 0.97 0.34
C ALA A 166 9.97 1.21 0.07
N ALA A 167 10.76 1.48 1.12
CA ALA A 167 12.21 1.62 0.99
C ALA A 167 12.89 0.27 0.71
N VAL A 168 12.49 -0.78 1.42
CA VAL A 168 12.99 -2.15 1.18
C VAL A 168 12.59 -2.65 -0.21
N ASP A 169 11.35 -2.41 -0.64
CA ASP A 169 10.84 -2.74 -1.98
C ASP A 169 11.68 -2.07 -3.07
N ARG A 170 12.01 -0.77 -2.89
CA ARG A 170 12.86 -0.06 -3.85
C ARG A 170 14.27 -0.64 -3.91
N TRP A 171 14.86 -0.90 -2.75
CA TRP A 171 16.19 -1.53 -2.70
C TRP A 171 16.17 -2.90 -3.39
N GLY A 172 15.23 -3.77 -3.06
CA GLY A 172 15.08 -5.09 -3.66
C GLY A 172 14.85 -5.03 -5.16
N ALA A 173 13.94 -4.17 -5.63
CA ALA A 173 13.65 -3.99 -7.04
C ALA A 173 14.87 -3.55 -7.85
N ARG A 174 15.69 -2.65 -7.30
CA ARG A 174 16.90 -2.12 -7.99
C ARG A 174 18.07 -3.09 -7.95
N THR A 175 18.15 -3.93 -6.91
CA THR A 175 19.31 -4.81 -6.69
C THR A 175 19.15 -6.16 -7.39
N ILE A 176 17.95 -6.74 -7.36
CA ILE A 176 17.70 -8.08 -7.91
C ILE A 176 16.63 -8.12 -9.01
N GLY A 177 16.09 -6.97 -9.35
CA GLY A 177 15.01 -6.84 -10.34
C GLY A 177 13.62 -6.99 -9.72
N PRO A 178 12.62 -6.27 -10.29
CA PRO A 178 11.25 -6.25 -9.74
C PRO A 178 10.60 -7.62 -9.63
N ALA A 179 10.67 -8.44 -10.69
CA ALA A 179 9.98 -9.73 -10.73
C ALA A 179 10.52 -10.73 -9.70
N SER A 180 11.86 -10.89 -9.62
CA SER A 180 12.49 -11.80 -8.65
C SER A 180 12.23 -11.36 -7.21
N TYR A 181 12.33 -10.05 -6.94
CA TYR A 181 12.02 -9.50 -5.64
C TYR A 181 10.56 -9.75 -5.24
N LEU A 182 9.62 -9.50 -6.15
CA LEU A 182 8.18 -9.67 -5.88
C LEU A 182 7.81 -11.14 -5.64
N LEU A 183 8.37 -12.08 -6.42
CA LEU A 183 8.15 -13.50 -6.15
C LEU A 183 8.64 -13.88 -4.74
N GLY A 184 9.85 -13.45 -4.38
CA GLY A 184 10.42 -13.71 -3.05
C GLY A 184 9.61 -13.08 -1.92
N SER A 185 9.32 -11.78 -2.01
CA SER A 185 8.65 -11.04 -0.94
C SER A 185 7.18 -11.46 -0.77
N HIS A 186 6.44 -11.66 -1.86
CA HIS A 186 5.07 -12.18 -1.78
C HIS A 186 5.04 -13.61 -1.28
N GLY A 187 5.97 -14.46 -1.73
CA GLY A 187 6.09 -15.85 -1.26
C GLY A 187 6.38 -15.93 0.24
N ALA A 188 7.39 -15.19 0.72
CA ALA A 188 7.71 -15.15 2.15
C ALA A 188 6.55 -14.59 2.99
N THR A 189 5.88 -13.53 2.51
CA THR A 189 4.72 -12.97 3.21
C THR A 189 3.55 -13.95 3.21
N ALA A 190 3.29 -14.66 2.10
CA ALA A 190 2.23 -15.67 2.03
C ALA A 190 2.48 -16.82 3.00
N LEU A 191 3.72 -17.30 3.09
CA LEU A 191 4.10 -18.36 4.03
C LEU A 191 3.92 -17.92 5.48
N LEU A 192 4.41 -16.73 5.83
CA LEU A 192 4.27 -16.18 7.19
C LEU A 192 2.81 -15.92 7.53
N ALA A 193 2.05 -15.28 6.66
CA ALA A 193 0.63 -15.00 6.85
C ALA A 193 -0.19 -16.29 6.93
N GLY A 194 0.08 -17.25 6.05
CA GLY A 194 -0.56 -18.57 6.05
C GLY A 194 -0.31 -19.34 7.33
N LEU A 195 0.94 -19.39 7.81
CA LEU A 195 1.27 -20.03 9.08
C LEU A 195 0.50 -19.40 10.25
N ILE A 196 0.51 -18.06 10.36
CA ILE A 196 -0.23 -17.36 11.40
C ILE A 196 -1.75 -17.61 11.26
N ALA A 197 -2.29 -17.60 10.02
CA ALA A 197 -3.71 -17.83 9.78
C ALA A 197 -4.16 -19.25 10.16
N VAL A 198 -3.36 -20.27 9.89
CA VAL A 198 -3.62 -21.65 10.32
C VAL A 198 -3.69 -21.74 11.84
N LEU A 199 -2.79 -21.05 12.54
CA LEU A 199 -2.71 -21.11 13.99
C LEU A 199 -3.78 -20.26 14.70
N THR A 200 -4.23 -19.14 14.09
CA THR A 200 -5.08 -18.15 14.77
C THR A 200 -6.49 -18.04 14.20
N THR A 201 -6.71 -18.39 12.93
CA THR A 201 -7.99 -18.21 12.23
C THR A 201 -8.34 -19.39 11.31
N PRO A 202 -8.27 -20.66 11.78
CA PRO A 202 -8.51 -21.83 10.92
C PRO A 202 -9.94 -21.87 10.34
N ALA A 203 -10.95 -21.45 11.11
CA ALA A 203 -12.32 -21.34 10.64
C ALA A 203 -12.47 -20.30 9.50
N GLY A 204 -11.74 -19.19 9.57
CA GLY A 204 -11.73 -18.17 8.51
C GLY A 204 -11.09 -18.69 7.22
N LEU A 205 -10.04 -19.51 7.32
CA LEU A 205 -9.45 -20.20 6.17
C LEU A 205 -10.44 -21.18 5.53
N ALA A 206 -11.10 -22.00 6.34
CA ALA A 206 -12.12 -22.94 5.84
C ALA A 206 -13.28 -22.21 5.13
N GLU A 207 -13.76 -21.09 5.68
CA GLU A 207 -14.79 -20.27 5.06
C GLU A 207 -14.32 -19.63 3.75
N SER A 208 -13.04 -19.28 3.65
CA SER A 208 -12.47 -18.59 2.48
C SER A 208 -12.46 -19.45 1.21
N VAL A 209 -12.47 -20.77 1.32
CA VAL A 209 -12.48 -21.69 0.17
C VAL A 209 -13.86 -21.88 -0.46
N ARG A 210 -14.93 -21.27 0.08
CA ARG A 210 -16.23 -21.25 -0.60
C ARG A 210 -16.12 -20.50 -1.93
N VAL A 211 -16.77 -21.05 -2.97
CA VAL A 211 -16.64 -20.55 -4.37
C VAL A 211 -16.82 -19.04 -4.50
N ARG A 212 -17.83 -18.47 -3.83
CA ARG A 212 -18.09 -17.03 -3.85
C ARG A 212 -16.91 -16.21 -3.31
N ASN A 213 -16.25 -16.70 -2.25
CA ASN A 213 -15.12 -16.03 -1.62
C ASN A 213 -13.85 -16.21 -2.45
N VAL A 214 -13.61 -17.41 -3.01
CA VAL A 214 -12.45 -17.71 -3.87
C VAL A 214 -12.39 -16.76 -5.06
N VAL A 215 -13.48 -16.56 -5.82
CA VAL A 215 -13.52 -15.64 -6.96
C VAL A 215 -13.14 -14.22 -6.55
N THR A 216 -13.63 -13.76 -5.37
CA THR A 216 -13.31 -12.42 -4.84
C THR A 216 -11.85 -12.33 -4.43
N LEU A 217 -11.32 -13.34 -3.74
CA LEU A 217 -9.94 -13.37 -3.26
C LEU A 217 -8.94 -13.51 -4.41
N VAL A 218 -9.26 -14.31 -5.43
CA VAL A 218 -8.45 -14.42 -6.66
C VAL A 218 -8.41 -13.08 -7.39
N GLY A 219 -9.55 -12.44 -7.61
CA GLY A 219 -9.59 -11.11 -8.24
C GLY A 219 -8.80 -10.07 -7.44
N HIS A 220 -8.92 -10.08 -6.11
CA HIS A 220 -8.16 -9.19 -5.23
C HIS A 220 -6.65 -9.46 -5.32
N GLY A 221 -6.23 -10.72 -5.33
CA GLY A 221 -4.83 -11.12 -5.44
C GLY A 221 -4.20 -10.77 -6.80
N LEU A 222 -4.92 -10.98 -7.91
CA LEU A 222 -4.46 -10.61 -9.24
C LEU A 222 -4.30 -9.09 -9.40
N LEU A 223 -5.27 -8.31 -8.89
CA LEU A 223 -5.15 -6.85 -8.82
C LEU A 223 -3.96 -6.43 -7.96
N GLY A 224 -3.71 -7.16 -6.85
CA GLY A 224 -2.54 -6.95 -6.00
C GLY A 224 -1.24 -7.21 -6.74
N ALA A 225 -1.13 -8.32 -7.45
CA ALA A 225 0.05 -8.66 -8.25
C ALA A 225 0.34 -7.60 -9.33
N ALA A 226 -0.70 -7.18 -10.07
CA ALA A 226 -0.57 -6.14 -11.08
C ALA A 226 -0.17 -4.79 -10.47
N GLY A 227 -0.81 -4.39 -9.36
CA GLY A 227 -0.54 -3.14 -8.67
C GLY A 227 0.86 -3.09 -8.07
N THR A 228 1.29 -4.15 -7.38
CA THR A 228 2.65 -4.24 -6.83
C THR A 228 3.70 -4.33 -7.94
N GLY A 229 3.42 -5.00 -9.05
CA GLY A 229 4.30 -5.04 -10.21
C GLY A 229 4.54 -3.65 -10.81
N MET A 230 3.46 -2.90 -11.06
CA MET A 230 3.57 -1.51 -11.53
C MET A 230 4.30 -0.62 -10.53
N GLN A 231 3.98 -0.72 -9.23
CA GLN A 231 4.65 0.05 -8.18
C GLN A 231 6.13 -0.26 -8.11
N THR A 232 6.50 -1.54 -8.03
CA THR A 232 7.89 -1.97 -7.84
C THR A 232 8.74 -1.61 -9.07
N THR A 233 8.16 -1.67 -10.27
CA THR A 233 8.80 -1.15 -11.48
C THR A 233 8.98 0.37 -11.40
N ALA A 234 8.00 1.13 -10.94
CA ALA A 234 8.14 2.58 -10.74
C ALA A 234 9.23 2.93 -9.71
N LEU A 235 9.42 2.11 -8.68
CA LEU A 235 10.46 2.28 -7.66
C LEU A 235 11.88 2.15 -8.21
N THR A 236 12.08 1.45 -9.32
CA THR A 236 13.38 1.44 -10.00
C THR A 236 13.70 2.76 -10.70
N MET A 237 12.67 3.54 -11.03
CA MET A 237 12.77 4.76 -11.85
C MET A 237 12.70 6.05 -11.02
N ALA A 238 12.14 6.00 -9.80
CA ALA A 238 11.91 7.18 -8.95
C ALA A 238 12.09 6.87 -7.46
N PRO A 239 12.38 7.89 -6.60
CA PRO A 239 12.42 7.73 -5.15
C PRO A 239 11.12 7.19 -4.58
N ALA A 240 11.23 6.30 -3.56
CA ALA A 240 10.09 5.58 -3.00
C ALA A 240 9.02 6.50 -2.41
N ALA A 241 9.43 7.61 -1.77
CA ALA A 241 8.49 8.58 -1.21
C ALA A 241 7.50 9.13 -2.25
N TYR A 242 7.93 9.27 -3.49
CA TYR A 242 7.13 9.86 -4.57
C TYR A 242 6.19 8.85 -5.23
N VAL A 243 6.70 7.65 -5.49
CA VAL A 243 5.87 6.53 -5.96
C VAL A 243 4.77 6.28 -4.93
N ASN A 244 5.12 6.31 -3.64
CA ASN A 244 4.18 6.13 -2.54
C ASN A 244 3.16 7.28 -2.43
N ALA A 245 3.58 8.54 -2.66
CA ALA A 245 2.67 9.69 -2.69
C ALA A 245 1.62 9.57 -3.82
N ILE A 246 2.04 9.21 -5.03
CA ILE A 246 1.10 8.97 -6.14
C ILE A 246 0.16 7.80 -5.82
N ARG A 247 0.69 6.73 -5.24
CA ARG A 247 -0.13 5.58 -4.85
C ARG A 247 -1.22 5.95 -3.83
N ARG A 248 -0.99 6.95 -2.97
CA ARG A 248 -2.03 7.46 -2.04
C ARG A 248 -3.24 8.07 -2.77
N MET A 249 -3.13 8.42 -4.04
CA MET A 249 -4.29 8.80 -4.86
C MET A 249 -5.32 7.67 -4.99
N SER A 250 -4.95 6.42 -4.67
CA SER A 250 -5.89 5.32 -4.57
C SER A 250 -7.08 5.60 -3.64
N SER A 251 -6.86 6.35 -2.55
CA SER A 251 -7.93 6.74 -1.63
C SER A 251 -8.96 7.65 -2.30
N VAL A 252 -8.52 8.52 -3.22
CA VAL A 252 -9.36 9.40 -4.02
C VAL A 252 -10.18 8.63 -5.01
N VAL A 253 -9.50 7.76 -5.77
CA VAL A 253 -10.17 6.89 -6.75
C VAL A 253 -11.16 5.97 -6.02
N ALA A 254 -10.80 5.45 -4.84
CA ALA A 254 -11.70 4.63 -4.03
C ALA A 254 -12.96 5.41 -3.58
N VAL A 255 -12.83 6.72 -3.30
CA VAL A 255 -13.98 7.59 -2.99
C VAL A 255 -14.89 7.78 -4.20
N LEU A 256 -14.31 8.03 -5.39
CA LEU A 256 -15.07 8.16 -6.64
C LEU A 256 -15.79 6.84 -6.99
N LEU A 257 -15.11 5.71 -6.85
CA LEU A 257 -15.71 4.39 -7.01
C LEU A 257 -16.78 4.12 -5.94
N GLY A 258 -16.54 4.55 -4.69
CA GLY A 258 -17.49 4.43 -3.58
C GLY A 258 -18.80 5.17 -3.88
N ARG A 259 -18.71 6.38 -4.46
CA ARG A 259 -19.89 7.12 -4.89
C ARG A 259 -20.59 6.45 -6.08
N ALA A 260 -19.81 6.06 -7.09
CA ALA A 260 -20.37 5.47 -8.31
C ALA A 260 -21.04 4.11 -8.06
N LEU A 261 -20.47 3.28 -7.17
CA LEU A 261 -20.92 1.92 -6.91
C LEU A 261 -21.81 1.80 -5.68
N PHE A 262 -21.68 2.71 -4.68
CA PHE A 262 -22.34 2.58 -3.39
C PHE A 262 -23.14 3.84 -2.97
N ALA A 263 -23.26 4.85 -3.85
CA ALA A 263 -24.00 6.10 -3.64
C ALA A 263 -23.60 6.87 -2.34
N GLU A 264 -22.30 6.85 -1.96
CA GLU A 264 -21.83 7.51 -0.75
C GLU A 264 -21.95 9.04 -0.80
N PRO A 265 -22.37 9.72 0.28
CA PRO A 265 -22.44 11.18 0.35
C PRO A 265 -21.05 11.84 0.51
N ASP A 266 -20.96 13.18 0.34
CA ASP A 266 -19.78 14.04 0.60
C ASP A 266 -18.63 14.06 -0.43
N LEU A 267 -18.96 14.11 -1.74
CA LEU A 267 -17.96 14.15 -2.81
C LEU A 267 -17.06 15.40 -2.75
N GLY A 268 -17.61 16.58 -2.45
CA GLY A 268 -16.87 17.85 -2.56
C GLY A 268 -15.66 17.96 -1.63
N ARG A 269 -15.81 17.56 -0.38
CA ARG A 269 -14.74 17.62 0.64
C ARG A 269 -13.62 16.61 0.36
N ARG A 270 -13.98 15.44 -0.18
CA ARG A 270 -13.03 14.37 -0.51
C ARG A 270 -12.29 14.66 -1.81
N LEU A 271 -12.94 15.38 -2.76
CA LEU A 271 -12.31 15.78 -4.02
C LEU A 271 -11.28 16.91 -3.84
N SER A 272 -11.53 17.87 -2.92
CA SER A 272 -10.57 18.94 -2.62
C SER A 272 -9.27 18.42 -2.03
N ALA A 273 -9.36 17.45 -1.12
CA ALA A 273 -8.19 16.79 -0.55
C ALA A 273 -7.41 15.98 -1.60
N ALA A 274 -8.13 15.39 -2.53
CA ALA A 274 -7.59 14.69 -3.68
C ALA A 274 -6.78 15.60 -4.60
N LEU A 275 -7.35 16.75 -4.94
CA LEU A 275 -6.71 17.75 -5.80
C LEU A 275 -5.44 18.31 -5.14
N LEU A 276 -5.43 18.51 -3.82
CA LEU A 276 -4.23 18.92 -3.08
C LEU A 276 -3.13 17.84 -3.12
N ALA A 277 -3.50 16.57 -2.94
CA ALA A 277 -2.55 15.47 -3.06
C ALA A 277 -2.00 15.35 -4.50
N CYS A 278 -2.85 15.58 -5.52
CA CYS A 278 -2.44 15.63 -6.93
C CYS A 278 -1.54 16.81 -7.23
N ALA A 279 -1.82 18.01 -6.68
CA ALA A 279 -0.98 19.19 -6.85
C ALA A 279 0.43 18.96 -6.28
N GLY A 280 0.54 18.30 -5.12
CA GLY A 280 1.82 17.89 -4.56
C GLY A 280 2.61 16.95 -5.47
N ALA A 281 1.94 16.02 -6.14
CA ALA A 281 2.55 15.12 -7.11
C ALA A 281 2.95 15.86 -8.42
N ALA A 282 2.13 16.83 -8.88
CA ALA A 282 2.38 17.63 -10.07
C ALA A 282 3.56 18.60 -9.90
N CYS A 283 3.71 19.24 -8.75
CA CYS A 283 4.87 20.09 -8.44
C CYS A 283 6.19 19.35 -8.65
N ARG A 284 6.18 18.04 -8.53
CA ARG A 284 7.34 17.23 -8.71
C ARG A 284 7.63 16.79 -10.15
N LEU A 285 6.60 16.54 -10.97
CA LEU A 285 6.81 16.30 -12.40
C LEU A 285 7.49 17.50 -13.07
N LEU A 286 7.27 18.70 -12.52
CA LEU A 286 7.90 19.95 -12.96
C LEU A 286 9.34 20.12 -12.43
N ALA A 287 9.67 19.48 -11.27
CA ALA A 287 11.02 19.55 -10.68
C ALA A 287 12.03 18.58 -11.29
N GLY A 288 11.59 17.62 -12.04
CA GLY A 288 12.42 16.57 -12.67
C GLY A 288 12.87 16.90 -14.10
N ARG A 289 12.75 18.18 -14.51
CA ARG A 289 13.33 18.71 -15.76
C ARG A 289 14.59 19.53 -15.46
#